data_e9597d01423d5469e15abf2f00e535bd
#
_entry.id   e9597d01423d5469e15abf2f00e535bd
#
_cell.length_a   1.000
_cell.length_b   1.000
_cell.length_c   1.000
_cell.angle_alpha   90.00
_cell.angle_beta   90.00
_cell.angle_gamma   90.00
#
_symmetry.space_group_name_H-M   'P 1'
#
loop_
_entity.id
_entity.type
_entity.pdbx_description
1 polymer ?
#
loop_
_entity_poly.entity_id
_entity_poly.type
_entity_poly.pdbx_seq_one_letter_code
_entity_poly.pdbx_strand_id
1 'polypeptide(L)'
;MLNKFISLIIIFSIFCSFSLTVNAQNAFPENCWGVYSWPGWNPEKVSKVSHPLIKGAPLVLKWSQIEPRPGVFDFEEQIGQKLKLLKDNDFYTFIMIWVAPNSPRWLYENGVPELEMTKTLNPLGEQRNQTFPYYLDEDYINYYHRMLAAFGKYISQLPNDLQSRILYIQSAEGSTGDGEGYKGKPLDSKY
;
A
#
# COMPACT_ATOMS: atom_id res chain seq x y z
N MET A 1 -41.32 -28.31 -33.85
CA MET A 1 -39.95 -27.77 -33.78
C MET A 1 -39.91 -26.27 -33.53
N LEU A 2 -40.83 -25.47 -34.08
CA LEU A 2 -40.82 -24.00 -33.96
C LEU A 2 -40.96 -23.49 -32.51
N ASN A 3 -41.78 -24.11 -31.65
CA ASN A 3 -42.00 -23.66 -30.29
C ASN A 3 -40.78 -23.83 -29.34
N LYS A 4 -39.90 -24.78 -29.64
CA LYS A 4 -38.66 -24.95 -28.83
C LYS A 4 -37.59 -23.89 -29.14
N PHE A 5 -37.59 -23.39 -30.39
CA PHE A 5 -36.69 -22.30 -30.83
C PHE A 5 -37.09 -20.97 -30.19
N ILE A 6 -38.39 -20.69 -30.14
CA ILE A 6 -38.91 -19.42 -29.55
C ILE A 6 -38.61 -19.38 -28.05
N SER A 7 -38.77 -20.49 -27.30
CA SER A 7 -38.43 -20.56 -25.88
C SER A 7 -36.93 -20.35 -25.63
N LEU A 8 -36.06 -20.83 -26.51
CA LEU A 8 -34.60 -20.64 -26.37
C LEU A 8 -34.18 -19.20 -26.61
N ILE A 9 -34.79 -18.52 -27.55
CA ILE A 9 -34.52 -17.11 -27.86
C ILE A 9 -34.99 -16.21 -26.71
N ILE A 10 -36.13 -16.48 -26.09
CA ILE A 10 -36.62 -15.69 -24.95
C ILE A 10 -35.73 -15.87 -23.73
N ILE A 11 -35.24 -17.09 -23.45
CA ILE A 11 -34.30 -17.32 -22.34
C ILE A 11 -32.98 -16.60 -22.59
N PHE A 12 -32.47 -16.57 -23.81
CA PHE A 12 -31.24 -15.86 -24.14
C PHE A 12 -31.40 -14.33 -24.05
N SER A 13 -32.58 -13.81 -24.43
CA SER A 13 -32.89 -12.37 -24.29
C SER A 13 -33.01 -11.91 -22.84
N ILE A 14 -33.51 -12.77 -21.95
CA ILE A 14 -33.60 -12.48 -20.50
C ILE A 14 -32.22 -12.49 -19.87
N PHE A 15 -31.29 -13.35 -20.30
CA PHE A 15 -29.92 -13.37 -19.79
C PHE A 15 -29.06 -12.18 -20.28
N CYS A 16 -29.33 -11.65 -21.46
CA CYS A 16 -28.63 -10.44 -21.95
C CYS A 16 -29.12 -9.14 -21.31
N SER A 17 -30.25 -9.15 -20.61
CA SER A 17 -30.80 -7.95 -19.94
C SER A 17 -30.31 -7.76 -18.51
N PHE A 18 -29.54 -8.68 -17.95
CA PHE A 18 -28.70 -8.39 -16.80
C PHE A 18 -27.47 -7.62 -17.26
N SER A 19 -27.68 -6.37 -17.62
CA SER A 19 -26.63 -5.38 -17.57
C SER A 19 -26.16 -5.38 -16.12
N LEU A 20 -25.02 -6.00 -15.87
CA LEU A 20 -24.22 -5.69 -14.70
C LEU A 20 -23.94 -4.19 -14.78
N THR A 21 -24.81 -3.39 -14.22
CA THR A 21 -24.44 -2.04 -13.79
C THR A 21 -23.34 -2.25 -12.78
N VAL A 22 -22.11 -2.35 -13.25
CA VAL A 22 -20.96 -2.08 -12.43
C VAL A 22 -21.16 -0.61 -12.05
N ASN A 23 -21.78 -0.42 -10.90
CA ASN A 23 -21.77 0.87 -10.27
C ASN A 23 -20.31 1.22 -10.09
N ALA A 24 -19.81 2.09 -10.94
CA ALA A 24 -18.52 2.76 -10.75
C ALA A 24 -18.67 3.72 -9.53
N GLN A 25 -19.00 3.13 -8.38
CA GLN A 25 -19.23 3.86 -7.12
C GLN A 25 -17.92 4.20 -6.42
N ASN A 26 -16.78 4.15 -7.10
CA ASN A 26 -15.48 4.53 -6.57
C ASN A 26 -14.83 5.64 -7.40
N ALA A 27 -15.60 6.61 -7.83
CA ALA A 27 -14.99 7.85 -8.25
C ALA A 27 -14.34 8.51 -7.04
N PHE A 28 -13.10 8.98 -7.18
CA PHE A 28 -12.46 9.78 -6.13
C PHE A 28 -13.35 10.97 -5.76
N PRO A 29 -13.44 11.34 -4.47
CA PRO A 29 -14.17 12.52 -4.06
C PRO A 29 -13.72 13.77 -4.84
N GLU A 30 -14.64 14.59 -5.32
CA GLU A 30 -14.29 15.79 -6.12
C GLU A 30 -13.32 16.73 -5.39
N ASN A 31 -13.43 16.82 -4.07
CA ASN A 31 -12.61 17.69 -3.25
C ASN A 31 -11.23 17.12 -2.90
N CYS A 32 -10.89 15.89 -3.35
CA CYS A 32 -9.57 15.30 -3.10
C CYS A 32 -8.49 15.81 -4.07
N TRP A 33 -8.88 16.41 -5.19
CA TRP A 33 -7.92 16.88 -6.18
C TRP A 33 -7.17 18.13 -5.70
N GLY A 34 -5.84 18.06 -5.75
CA GLY A 34 -4.98 19.18 -5.33
C GLY A 34 -3.59 18.75 -4.90
N VAL A 35 -2.98 19.53 -4.05
CA VAL A 35 -1.60 19.33 -3.55
C VAL A 35 -1.60 18.39 -2.36
N TYR A 36 -0.61 17.49 -2.31
CA TYR A 36 -0.35 16.59 -1.18
C TYR A 36 1.02 16.89 -0.59
N SER A 37 1.09 16.98 0.75
CA SER A 37 2.34 17.25 1.46
C SER A 37 3.21 15.98 1.51
N TRP A 38 4.39 16.04 0.93
CA TRP A 38 5.39 14.97 0.95
C TRP A 38 6.66 15.42 1.68
N PRO A 39 7.33 14.59 2.49
CA PRO A 39 7.18 13.14 2.74
C PRO A 39 6.31 12.79 3.95
N GLY A 40 5.34 13.48 4.25
CA GLY A 40 4.45 13.24 5.38
C GLY A 40 3.83 14.52 5.89
N TRP A 41 2.96 14.40 6.84
CA TRP A 41 2.22 15.51 7.35
C TRP A 41 2.37 15.66 8.87
N ASN A 42 2.63 16.90 9.28
CA ASN A 42 2.58 17.28 10.68
C ASN A 42 1.47 18.32 10.85
N PRO A 43 0.40 18.03 11.59
CA PRO A 43 -0.75 18.92 11.76
C PRO A 43 -0.38 20.26 12.41
N GLU A 44 0.69 20.31 13.22
CA GLU A 44 1.16 21.54 13.84
C GLU A 44 1.82 22.50 12.84
N LYS A 45 2.41 21.95 11.77
CA LYS A 45 3.14 22.72 10.76
C LYS A 45 2.32 23.01 9.52
N VAL A 46 1.42 22.09 9.17
CA VAL A 46 0.67 22.14 7.91
C VAL A 46 -0.81 21.91 8.22
N SER A 47 -1.61 22.94 8.11
CA SER A 47 -3.06 22.89 8.26
C SER A 47 -3.74 23.52 7.06
N LYS A 48 -5.04 23.29 6.86
CA LYS A 48 -5.81 23.98 5.81
C LYS A 48 -5.86 25.50 6.02
N VAL A 49 -5.73 25.96 7.24
CA VAL A 49 -5.69 27.41 7.54
C VAL A 49 -4.41 28.03 7.01
N SER A 50 -3.27 27.40 7.27
CA SER A 50 -1.95 27.86 6.77
C SER A 50 -1.70 27.50 5.31
N HIS A 51 -2.30 26.39 4.82
CA HIS A 51 -2.06 25.84 3.48
C HIS A 51 -3.37 25.37 2.83
N PRO A 52 -4.25 26.28 2.39
CA PRO A 52 -5.60 25.93 1.94
C PRO A 52 -5.64 25.05 0.68
N LEU A 53 -4.57 25.00 -0.10
CA LEU A 53 -4.49 24.17 -1.31
C LEU A 53 -4.11 22.71 -1.02
N ILE A 54 -3.66 22.39 0.20
CA ILE A 54 -3.30 21.02 0.57
C ILE A 54 -4.58 20.21 0.80
N LYS A 55 -4.64 19.06 0.14
CA LYS A 55 -5.75 18.10 0.23
C LYS A 55 -5.45 16.90 1.11
N GLY A 56 -4.19 16.66 1.39
CA GLY A 56 -3.79 15.53 2.21
C GLY A 56 -2.29 15.30 2.24
N ALA A 57 -1.93 14.13 2.75
CA ALA A 57 -0.56 13.65 2.81
C ALA A 57 -0.52 12.13 2.69
N PRO A 58 0.56 11.54 2.14
CA PRO A 58 0.73 10.10 2.10
C PRO A 58 0.97 9.53 3.51
N LEU A 59 0.45 8.34 3.77
CA LEU A 59 0.89 7.49 4.86
C LEU A 59 1.96 6.53 4.33
N VAL A 60 3.21 6.92 4.48
CA VAL A 60 4.35 6.07 4.16
C VAL A 60 4.70 5.27 5.41
N LEU A 61 4.51 3.97 5.32
CA LEU A 61 4.72 3.03 6.41
C LEU A 61 5.93 2.16 6.12
N LYS A 62 6.61 1.70 7.16
CA LYS A 62 7.68 0.69 7.03
C LYS A 62 7.15 -0.64 7.48
N TRP A 63 7.46 -1.73 6.76
CA TRP A 63 7.06 -3.07 7.21
C TRP A 63 7.52 -3.35 8.65
N SER A 64 8.76 -2.98 8.98
CA SER A 64 9.29 -3.14 10.34
C SER A 64 8.50 -2.40 11.43
N GLN A 65 7.75 -1.36 11.08
CA GLN A 65 6.91 -0.62 12.03
C GLN A 65 5.52 -1.23 12.16
N ILE A 66 4.95 -1.73 11.06
CA ILE A 66 3.61 -2.33 11.09
C ILE A 66 3.61 -3.78 11.55
N GLU A 67 4.73 -4.48 11.47
CA GLU A 67 4.92 -5.87 11.97
C GLU A 67 6.25 -5.98 12.72
N PRO A 68 6.34 -5.43 13.93
CA PRO A 68 7.58 -5.42 14.73
C PRO A 68 8.02 -6.83 15.19
N ARG A 69 7.11 -7.78 15.24
CA ARG A 69 7.34 -9.19 15.54
C ARG A 69 6.50 -10.06 14.62
N PRO A 70 6.93 -11.29 14.30
CA PRO A 70 6.21 -12.17 13.37
C PRO A 70 4.72 -12.32 13.75
N GLY A 71 3.82 -11.90 12.85
CA GLY A 71 2.38 -11.99 13.02
C GLY A 71 1.76 -11.01 14.02
N VAL A 72 2.54 -10.10 14.62
CA VAL A 72 2.05 -9.06 15.52
C VAL A 72 2.03 -7.73 14.78
N PHE A 73 0.82 -7.20 14.54
CA PHE A 73 0.62 -6.03 13.70
C PHE A 73 0.16 -4.82 14.51
N ASP A 74 0.84 -3.68 14.33
CA ASP A 74 0.54 -2.39 14.97
C ASP A 74 -0.27 -1.46 14.05
N PHE A 75 -1.23 -2.02 13.29
CA PHE A 75 -2.01 -1.25 12.31
C PHE A 75 -2.81 -0.12 12.93
N GLU A 76 -3.37 -0.30 14.13
CA GLU A 76 -4.17 0.77 14.76
C GLU A 76 -3.31 2.00 15.05
N GLU A 77 -2.10 1.83 15.58
CA GLU A 77 -1.19 2.94 15.86
C GLU A 77 -0.64 3.55 14.57
N GLN A 78 -0.19 2.71 13.63
CA GLN A 78 0.48 3.19 12.42
C GLN A 78 -0.48 3.73 11.36
N ILE A 79 -1.74 3.30 11.35
CA ILE A 79 -2.74 3.65 10.34
C ILE A 79 -3.98 4.28 10.98
N GLY A 80 -4.65 3.58 11.88
CA GLY A 80 -5.94 3.99 12.43
C GLY A 80 -5.92 5.35 13.09
N GLN A 81 -4.97 5.60 13.97
CA GLN A 81 -4.82 6.89 14.65
C GLN A 81 -4.48 8.02 13.66
N LYS A 82 -3.64 7.73 12.66
CA LYS A 82 -3.29 8.72 11.62
C LYS A 82 -4.47 9.03 10.71
N LEU A 83 -5.30 8.03 10.37
CA LEU A 83 -6.53 8.26 9.61
C LEU A 83 -7.53 9.11 10.38
N LYS A 84 -7.69 8.91 11.68
CA LYS A 84 -8.53 9.76 12.53
C LYS A 84 -8.04 11.20 12.49
N LEU A 85 -6.75 11.42 12.65
CA LEU A 85 -6.14 12.74 12.60
C LEU A 85 -6.32 13.41 11.21
N LEU A 86 -6.14 12.67 10.12
CA LEU A 86 -6.39 13.17 8.76
C LEU A 86 -7.86 13.54 8.56
N LYS A 87 -8.77 12.69 9.02
CA LYS A 87 -10.21 12.95 8.96
C LYS A 87 -10.59 14.22 9.72
N ASP A 88 -10.09 14.38 10.94
CA ASP A 88 -10.40 15.56 11.79
C ASP A 88 -9.92 16.88 11.17
N ASN A 89 -8.93 16.80 10.28
CA ASN A 89 -8.42 17.93 9.52
C ASN A 89 -8.99 17.99 8.08
N ASP A 90 -9.96 17.14 7.75
CA ASP A 90 -10.55 17.01 6.41
C ASP A 90 -9.50 16.77 5.31
N PHE A 91 -8.53 15.90 5.58
CA PHE A 91 -7.51 15.49 4.65
C PHE A 91 -7.74 14.07 4.13
N TYR A 92 -7.24 13.84 2.93
CA TYR A 92 -7.17 12.54 2.28
C TYR A 92 -5.76 11.97 2.33
N THR A 93 -5.63 10.68 2.06
CA THR A 93 -4.34 10.00 2.02
C THR A 93 -4.31 8.93 0.94
N PHE A 94 -3.12 8.53 0.59
CA PHE A 94 -2.83 7.22 0.01
C PHE A 94 -1.83 6.50 0.92
N ILE A 95 -1.89 5.17 0.94
CA ILE A 95 -1.04 4.36 1.80
C ILE A 95 0.01 3.67 0.95
N MET A 96 1.26 3.73 1.40
CA MET A 96 2.39 3.03 0.81
C MET A 96 3.14 2.30 1.92
N ILE A 97 3.39 1.01 1.73
CA ILE A 97 4.21 0.22 2.66
C ILE A 97 5.57 0.01 2.01
N TRP A 98 6.60 0.64 2.59
CA TRP A 98 7.97 0.39 2.20
C TRP A 98 8.46 -0.92 2.80
N VAL A 99 8.90 -1.83 1.95
CA VAL A 99 9.35 -3.16 2.35
C VAL A 99 10.87 -3.23 2.42
N ALA A 100 11.57 -3.37 1.35
CA ALA A 100 13.03 -3.44 1.34
C ALA A 100 13.66 -2.05 1.08
N PRO A 101 14.57 -1.52 1.88
CA PRO A 101 15.29 -2.08 3.03
C PRO A 101 14.61 -1.85 4.39
N ASN A 102 13.33 -1.57 4.42
CA ASN A 102 12.56 -1.28 5.64
C ASN A 102 11.85 -2.54 6.18
N SER A 103 12.30 -3.71 5.76
CA SER A 103 11.84 -4.99 6.26
C SER A 103 12.23 -5.20 7.72
N PRO A 104 11.42 -5.92 8.51
CA PRO A 104 11.72 -6.16 9.91
C PRO A 104 12.91 -7.12 10.06
N ARG A 105 13.73 -6.89 11.09
CA ARG A 105 14.93 -7.69 11.34
C ARG A 105 14.65 -9.18 11.56
N TRP A 106 13.50 -9.48 12.15
CA TRP A 106 13.09 -10.86 12.39
C TRP A 106 12.97 -11.72 11.12
N LEU A 107 12.83 -11.14 9.92
CA LEU A 107 12.84 -11.91 8.67
C LEU A 107 14.14 -12.71 8.53
N TYR A 108 15.27 -12.05 8.74
CA TYR A 108 16.60 -12.66 8.63
C TYR A 108 16.84 -13.69 9.75
N GLU A 109 16.34 -13.41 10.93
CA GLU A 109 16.38 -14.32 12.10
C GLU A 109 15.53 -15.58 11.88
N ASN A 110 14.57 -15.52 10.96
CA ASN A 110 13.70 -16.64 10.55
C ASN A 110 14.04 -17.22 9.17
N GLY A 111 15.27 -17.06 8.71
CA GLY A 111 15.82 -17.79 7.58
C GLY A 111 15.85 -17.07 6.23
N VAL A 112 15.20 -15.92 6.11
CA VAL A 112 15.29 -15.13 4.87
C VAL A 112 16.71 -14.61 4.66
N PRO A 113 17.35 -14.88 3.50
CA PRO A 113 18.71 -14.42 3.24
C PRO A 113 18.80 -12.88 3.26
N GLU A 114 19.78 -12.37 3.99
CA GLU A 114 20.12 -10.94 4.01
C GLU A 114 21.21 -10.67 2.97
N LEU A 115 20.91 -9.79 2.01
CA LEU A 115 21.79 -9.47 0.91
C LEU A 115 22.48 -8.15 1.14
N GLU A 116 23.80 -8.13 1.04
CA GLU A 116 24.58 -6.91 0.93
C GLU A 116 24.63 -6.44 -0.52
N MET A 117 24.41 -5.15 -0.72
CA MET A 117 24.40 -4.53 -2.05
C MET A 117 25.70 -3.79 -2.35
N THR A 118 26.02 -3.67 -3.65
CA THR A 118 27.03 -2.71 -4.10
C THR A 118 26.63 -1.32 -3.60
N LYS A 119 27.64 -0.54 -3.18
CA LYS A 119 27.39 0.81 -2.68
C LYS A 119 26.75 1.65 -3.78
N THR A 120 25.62 2.27 -3.47
CA THR A 120 24.98 3.27 -4.32
C THR A 120 25.09 4.64 -3.69
N LEU A 121 25.24 5.67 -4.51
CA LEU A 121 25.16 7.04 -4.05
C LEU A 121 23.71 7.47 -3.97
N ASN A 122 23.32 8.09 -2.85
CA ASN A 122 22.05 8.80 -2.79
C ASN A 122 22.11 10.09 -3.63
N PRO A 123 21.01 10.81 -3.85
CA PRO A 123 21.02 12.08 -4.58
C PRO A 123 21.94 13.16 -4.02
N LEU A 124 22.36 13.02 -2.75
CA LEU A 124 23.32 13.93 -2.09
C LEU A 124 24.77 13.47 -2.24
N GLY A 125 25.03 12.37 -2.97
CA GLY A 125 26.37 11.81 -3.16
C GLY A 125 26.89 10.98 -1.98
N GLU A 126 26.07 10.71 -0.96
CA GLU A 126 26.47 9.89 0.19
C GLU A 126 26.37 8.41 -0.13
N GLN A 127 27.38 7.64 0.28
CA GLN A 127 27.33 6.20 0.18
C GLN A 127 26.47 5.62 1.29
N ARG A 128 25.49 4.79 0.92
CA ARG A 128 24.67 4.03 1.86
C ARG A 128 24.95 2.55 1.72
N ASN A 129 25.35 1.94 2.84
CA ASN A 129 25.30 0.49 2.96
C ASN A 129 23.85 0.12 3.29
N GLN A 130 23.21 -0.61 2.40
CA GLN A 130 21.85 -1.12 2.62
C GLN A 130 21.88 -2.61 2.45
N THR A 131 21.18 -3.29 3.35
CA THR A 131 20.89 -4.71 3.24
C THR A 131 19.45 -4.89 2.83
N PHE A 132 19.18 -5.94 2.08
CA PHE A 132 17.87 -6.25 1.54
C PHE A 132 17.55 -7.73 1.77
N PRO A 133 16.30 -8.08 2.01
CA PRO A 133 15.92 -9.49 1.98
C PRO A 133 15.97 -10.01 0.55
N TYR A 134 16.29 -11.28 0.38
CA TYR A 134 16.16 -11.95 -0.92
C TYR A 134 14.67 -12.13 -1.24
N TYR A 135 14.13 -11.28 -2.09
CA TYR A 135 12.68 -11.20 -2.35
C TYR A 135 12.11 -12.41 -3.11
N LEU A 136 12.96 -13.28 -3.72
CA LEU A 136 12.52 -14.53 -4.34
C LEU A 136 12.59 -15.74 -3.38
N ASP A 137 12.99 -15.53 -2.13
CA ASP A 137 12.97 -16.55 -1.10
C ASP A 137 11.52 -16.93 -0.74
N GLU A 138 11.24 -18.22 -0.60
CA GLU A 138 9.89 -18.73 -0.31
C GLU A 138 9.36 -18.21 1.04
N ASP A 139 10.21 -18.14 2.06
CA ASP A 139 9.83 -17.63 3.38
C ASP A 139 9.55 -16.13 3.32
N TYR A 140 10.36 -15.35 2.57
CA TYR A 140 10.07 -13.95 2.33
C TYR A 140 8.70 -13.76 1.68
N ILE A 141 8.41 -14.50 0.60
CA ILE A 141 7.14 -14.43 -0.13
C ILE A 141 5.97 -14.75 0.81
N ASN A 142 6.10 -15.80 1.62
CA ASN A 142 5.08 -16.23 2.57
C ASN A 142 4.83 -15.16 3.65
N TYR A 143 5.88 -14.57 4.22
CA TYR A 143 5.76 -13.51 5.21
C TYR A 143 5.16 -12.23 4.60
N TYR A 144 5.57 -11.87 3.40
CA TYR A 144 5.05 -10.71 2.70
C TYR A 144 3.55 -10.87 2.38
N HIS A 145 3.14 -12.02 1.85
CA HIS A 145 1.72 -12.31 1.59
C HIS A 145 0.88 -12.31 2.88
N ARG A 146 1.40 -12.86 3.95
CA ARG A 146 0.74 -12.82 5.27
C ARG A 146 0.52 -11.37 5.73
N MET A 147 1.53 -10.53 5.64
CA MET A 147 1.45 -9.12 5.98
C MET A 147 0.41 -8.40 5.13
N LEU A 148 0.43 -8.60 3.80
CA LEU A 148 -0.56 -7.99 2.90
C LEU A 148 -1.99 -8.46 3.19
N ALA A 149 -2.19 -9.75 3.49
CA ALA A 149 -3.50 -10.28 3.85
C ALA A 149 -4.03 -9.68 5.16
N ALA A 150 -3.16 -9.57 6.17
CA ALA A 150 -3.50 -8.93 7.44
C ALA A 150 -3.82 -7.43 7.26
N PHE A 151 -3.02 -6.72 6.46
CA PHE A 151 -3.25 -5.32 6.12
C PHE A 151 -4.59 -5.13 5.39
N GLY A 152 -4.86 -5.92 4.34
CA GLY A 152 -6.12 -5.85 3.61
C GLY A 152 -7.33 -6.12 4.49
N LYS A 153 -7.22 -7.11 5.40
CA LYS A 153 -8.26 -7.39 6.40
C LYS A 153 -8.47 -6.19 7.33
N TYR A 154 -7.40 -5.57 7.83
CA TYR A 154 -7.50 -4.41 8.71
C TYR A 154 -8.20 -3.24 7.99
N ILE A 155 -7.77 -2.90 6.76
CA ILE A 155 -8.39 -1.82 5.97
C ILE A 155 -9.89 -2.09 5.74
N SER A 156 -10.27 -3.33 5.41
CA SER A 156 -11.68 -3.68 5.16
C SER A 156 -12.56 -3.59 6.41
N GLN A 157 -11.99 -3.63 7.60
CA GLN A 157 -12.70 -3.54 8.89
C GLN A 157 -12.74 -2.12 9.45
N LEU A 158 -12.06 -1.15 8.85
CA LEU A 158 -12.13 0.24 9.27
C LEU A 158 -13.56 0.79 9.11
N PRO A 159 -13.99 1.72 9.97
CA PRO A 159 -15.21 2.49 9.76
C PRO A 159 -15.21 3.19 8.39
N ASN A 160 -16.38 3.25 7.75
CA ASN A 160 -16.53 3.80 6.39
C ASN A 160 -16.01 5.25 6.27
N ASP A 161 -16.16 6.05 7.32
CA ASP A 161 -15.68 7.42 7.37
C ASP A 161 -14.16 7.55 7.43
N LEU A 162 -13.45 6.53 7.91
CA LEU A 162 -11.99 6.43 7.82
C LEU A 162 -11.55 5.82 6.48
N GLN A 163 -12.24 4.78 6.01
CA GLN A 163 -11.95 4.20 4.69
C GLN A 163 -12.06 5.22 3.58
N SER A 164 -13.08 6.11 3.62
CA SER A 164 -13.30 7.16 2.62
C SER A 164 -12.18 8.21 2.57
N ARG A 165 -11.27 8.22 3.53
CA ARG A 165 -10.09 9.08 3.50
C ARG A 165 -8.92 8.46 2.72
N ILE A 166 -8.97 7.16 2.42
CA ILE A 166 -7.94 6.45 1.66
C ILE A 166 -8.34 6.48 0.19
N LEU A 167 -7.57 7.20 -0.63
CA LEU A 167 -7.82 7.31 -2.06
C LEU A 167 -7.38 6.05 -2.81
N TYR A 168 -6.18 5.57 -2.49
CA TYR A 168 -5.63 4.34 -3.06
C TYR A 168 -4.53 3.78 -2.18
N ILE A 169 -4.15 2.54 -2.46
CA ILE A 169 -2.99 1.88 -1.87
C ILE A 169 -1.99 1.71 -2.99
N GLN A 170 -0.78 2.22 -2.79
CA GLN A 170 0.32 2.07 -3.73
C GLN A 170 1.12 0.82 -3.38
N SER A 171 1.31 -0.07 -4.35
CA SER A 171 2.29 -1.14 -4.19
C SER A 171 3.70 -0.53 -4.14
N ALA A 172 4.51 -1.01 -3.24
CA ALA A 172 5.86 -0.50 -3.02
C ALA A 172 6.78 -1.67 -2.65
N GLU A 173 6.84 -2.65 -3.54
CA GLU A 173 7.64 -3.87 -3.37
C GLU A 173 9.14 -3.58 -3.40
N GLY A 174 9.50 -2.44 -3.97
CA GLY A 174 10.88 -1.99 -4.07
C GLY A 174 11.38 -1.21 -2.85
N SER A 175 12.56 -0.66 -3.01
CA SER A 175 13.30 -0.01 -1.92
C SER A 175 12.77 1.37 -1.52
N THR A 176 12.05 2.05 -2.41
CA THR A 176 11.60 3.45 -2.22
C THR A 176 10.21 3.71 -2.80
N GLY A 177 9.35 2.70 -2.85
CA GLY A 177 8.00 2.86 -3.40
C GLY A 177 7.93 2.70 -4.92
N ASP A 178 8.98 2.20 -5.53
CA ASP A 178 9.05 1.78 -6.93
C ASP A 178 9.03 0.24 -7.05
N GLY A 179 9.01 -0.27 -8.26
CA GLY A 179 9.03 -1.70 -8.55
C GLY A 179 10.42 -2.34 -8.57
N GLU A 180 11.47 -1.60 -8.19
CA GLU A 180 12.83 -2.15 -8.14
C GLU A 180 13.07 -2.93 -6.85
N GLY A 181 13.30 -4.23 -6.93
CA GLY A 181 13.55 -5.09 -5.76
C GLY A 181 14.77 -4.64 -4.95
N TYR A 182 15.81 -4.14 -5.62
CA TYR A 182 17.05 -3.68 -4.99
C TYR A 182 17.47 -2.30 -5.48
N LYS A 183 18.23 -1.59 -4.64
CA LYS A 183 19.08 -0.47 -5.07
C LYS A 183 20.53 -0.94 -5.10
N GLY A 184 21.10 -1.02 -6.29
CA GLY A 184 22.40 -1.63 -6.54
C GLY A 184 22.31 -3.10 -6.96
N LYS A 185 23.43 -3.79 -6.94
CA LYS A 185 23.53 -5.22 -7.26
C LYS A 185 23.94 -6.00 -6.02
N PRO A 186 23.42 -7.21 -5.80
CA PRO A 186 23.94 -8.09 -4.76
C PRO A 186 25.45 -8.29 -4.90
N LEU A 187 26.16 -8.28 -3.77
CA LEU A 187 27.61 -8.58 -3.76
C LEU A 187 27.88 -10.07 -4.01
N ASP A 188 26.97 -10.92 -3.53
CA ASP A 188 27.01 -12.35 -3.81
C ASP A 188 26.33 -12.62 -5.15
N SER A 189 27.10 -13.13 -6.10
CA SER A 189 26.64 -13.45 -7.47
C SER A 189 25.64 -14.62 -7.54
N LYS A 190 25.37 -15.28 -6.43
CA LYS A 190 24.34 -16.31 -6.32
C LYS A 190 22.92 -15.72 -6.43
N TYR A 191 22.75 -14.44 -6.14
CA TYR A 191 21.47 -13.75 -6.05
C TYR A 191 21.23 -12.75 -7.17
#